data_b84fb251df31ae7ac2581264d3859564
#
_entry.id   b84fb251df31ae7ac2581264d3859564
#
_cell.length_a   1.000
_cell.length_b   1.000
_cell.length_c   1.000
_cell.angle_alpha   90.00
_cell.angle_beta   90.00
_cell.angle_gamma   90.00
#
_symmetry.space_group_name_H-M   'P 1'
#
loop_
_entity.id
_entity.type
_entity.pdbx_description
1 polymer ?
#
loop_
_entity_poly.entity_id
_entity_poly.type
_entity_poly.pdbx_seq_one_letter_code
_entity_poly.pdbx_strand_id
1 'polypeptide(L)'
;LNRIKKDKRLEPFTEKQEQAIIENRFSESAFDDPQLKLLFACANPDLAPKTQVVITLKYVVNLKVESIAKNLGMTIDGVDKLLLRARQKIRDEKILLEEPHPTALKQRLSIVHKIIYLTFNEGYKSTVGKEIVREDLCEEALLLNRALLDSSLSNKETAALHALMLFNSARFKSRISDAGELLDLENQDRSVWNQDIIHLAHDFFTRSQCENVSTYHLEAAIACLHCIAPSFEKTDWTTIVGLYGRLLQFYPNPFVELNYAIAKYYAGDKHDAFKILNELQGHSLLNQYYLLNMTLGKFHQLDGDHKLAKQFLLKARQQTNLQKEKDFIGKMIDKIIEPF
;
A
#
# COMPACT_ATOMS: atom_id res chain seq x y z
N LEU A 1 -4.42 -14.73 -12.67
CA LEU A 1 -3.31 -14.17 -13.47
C LEU A 1 -3.52 -14.38 -14.98
N ASN A 2 -3.93 -15.56 -15.44
CA ASN A 2 -4.15 -15.82 -16.87
C ASN A 2 -5.30 -15.01 -17.52
N ARG A 3 -6.29 -14.54 -16.75
CA ARG A 3 -7.37 -13.68 -17.26
C ARG A 3 -6.92 -12.25 -17.56
N ILE A 4 -5.96 -11.74 -16.80
CA ILE A 4 -5.40 -10.39 -16.96
C ILE A 4 -4.54 -10.30 -18.24
N LYS A 5 -3.98 -11.43 -18.71
CA LYS A 5 -3.15 -11.51 -19.93
C LYS A 5 -3.87 -11.16 -21.24
N LYS A 6 -5.20 -11.13 -21.29
CA LYS A 6 -5.96 -11.02 -22.54
C LYS A 6 -6.52 -9.64 -22.86
N ASP A 7 -6.17 -8.58 -22.13
CA ASP A 7 -6.63 -7.24 -22.51
C ASP A 7 -5.78 -6.72 -23.67
N LYS A 8 -6.31 -6.92 -24.89
CA LYS A 8 -5.67 -6.54 -26.17
C LYS A 8 -5.51 -5.02 -26.38
N ARG A 9 -5.94 -4.19 -25.42
CA ARG A 9 -5.92 -2.73 -25.53
C ARG A 9 -4.62 -2.10 -25.06
N LEU A 10 -3.73 -2.90 -24.45
CA LEU A 10 -2.48 -2.41 -23.88
C LEU A 10 -1.30 -2.89 -24.74
N GLU A 11 -0.65 -1.98 -25.45
CA GLU A 11 0.59 -2.26 -26.19
C GLU A 11 1.82 -2.05 -25.28
N PRO A 12 2.89 -2.85 -25.43
CA PRO A 12 4.10 -2.70 -24.65
C PRO A 12 4.77 -1.35 -24.89
N PHE A 13 5.28 -0.75 -23.81
CA PHE A 13 6.09 0.48 -23.90
C PHE A 13 7.53 0.18 -24.28
N THR A 14 8.15 1.12 -24.99
CA THR A 14 9.60 1.11 -25.20
C THR A 14 10.30 1.69 -23.97
N GLU A 15 11.57 1.31 -23.71
CA GLU A 15 12.35 1.85 -22.59
C GLU A 15 12.39 3.39 -22.57
N LYS A 16 12.46 4.04 -23.73
CA LYS A 16 12.39 5.50 -23.84
C LYS A 16 11.05 6.09 -23.42
N GLN A 17 9.95 5.41 -23.73
CA GLN A 17 8.61 5.83 -23.32
C GLN A 17 8.42 5.63 -21.81
N GLU A 18 8.93 4.52 -21.26
CA GLU A 18 8.96 4.29 -19.82
C GLU A 18 9.68 5.42 -19.08
N GLN A 19 10.89 5.76 -19.54
CA GLN A 19 11.69 6.82 -18.97
C GLN A 19 10.99 8.17 -19.04
N ALA A 20 10.45 8.53 -20.22
CA ALA A 20 9.73 9.78 -20.41
C ALA A 20 8.48 9.93 -19.54
N ILE A 21 7.72 8.83 -19.31
CA ILE A 21 6.55 8.85 -18.43
C ILE A 21 6.96 9.09 -16.98
N ILE A 22 8.01 8.40 -16.51
CA ILE A 22 8.55 8.56 -15.16
C ILE A 22 9.10 9.97 -14.97
N GLU A 23 9.95 10.46 -15.90
CA GLU A 23 10.54 11.79 -15.84
C GLU A 23 9.50 12.92 -15.91
N ASN A 24 8.47 12.81 -16.75
CA ASN A 24 7.42 13.82 -16.85
C ASN A 24 6.51 13.87 -15.60
N ARG A 25 6.28 12.74 -14.97
CA ARG A 25 5.40 12.65 -13.80
C ARG A 25 6.14 12.86 -12.49
N PHE A 26 7.38 12.40 -12.45
CA PHE A 26 8.22 12.30 -11.26
C PHE A 26 9.57 13.03 -11.49
N SER A 27 9.54 14.27 -12.00
CA SER A 27 10.76 14.97 -12.36
C SER A 27 11.57 15.45 -11.14
N GLU A 28 12.89 15.28 -11.23
CA GLU A 28 13.96 16.03 -10.57
C GLU A 28 14.36 15.70 -9.12
N SER A 29 14.15 14.49 -8.61
CA SER A 29 15.11 14.08 -7.57
C SER A 29 16.13 13.13 -8.19
N ALA A 30 17.36 13.62 -8.36
CA ALA A 30 18.49 12.77 -8.75
C ALA A 30 18.68 11.71 -7.67
N PHE A 31 18.11 10.52 -7.92
CA PHE A 31 18.36 9.36 -7.07
C PHE A 31 19.76 8.90 -7.32
N ASP A 32 20.59 9.11 -6.33
CA ASP A 32 21.95 8.65 -6.30
C ASP A 32 21.99 7.17 -5.89
N ASP A 33 22.72 6.32 -6.62
CA ASP A 33 23.12 4.97 -6.19
C ASP A 33 23.47 4.84 -4.69
N PRO A 34 24.07 5.86 -4.04
CA PRO A 34 24.35 5.91 -2.61
C PRO A 34 23.15 5.62 -1.69
N GLN A 35 21.92 6.01 -2.06
CA GLN A 35 20.78 5.77 -1.18
C GLN A 35 20.37 4.30 -1.20
N LEU A 36 20.38 3.66 -2.37
CA LEU A 36 20.17 2.23 -2.47
C LEU A 36 21.24 1.44 -1.72
N LYS A 37 22.52 1.87 -1.78
CA LYS A 37 23.61 1.31 -1.00
C LYS A 37 23.37 1.40 0.51
N LEU A 38 22.83 2.53 1.00
CA LEU A 38 22.45 2.68 2.40
C LEU A 38 21.31 1.73 2.81
N LEU A 39 20.31 1.50 1.93
CA LEU A 39 19.27 0.50 2.22
C LEU A 39 19.88 -0.90 2.40
N PHE A 40 20.78 -1.30 1.51
CA PHE A 40 21.47 -2.58 1.62
C PHE A 40 22.41 -2.66 2.85
N ALA A 41 23.08 -1.58 3.21
CA ALA A 41 23.92 -1.51 4.40
C ALA A 41 23.10 -1.71 5.68
N CYS A 42 21.95 -1.05 5.79
CA CYS A 42 21.05 -1.17 6.94
C CYS A 42 20.31 -2.54 6.99
N ALA A 43 20.14 -3.22 5.84
CA ALA A 43 19.62 -4.58 5.77
C ALA A 43 20.67 -5.62 6.22
N ASN A 44 21.43 -5.32 7.28
CA ASN A 44 22.50 -6.16 7.80
C ASN A 44 21.95 -7.36 8.60
N PRO A 45 22.30 -8.63 8.25
CA PRO A 45 21.76 -9.82 8.89
C PRO A 45 22.14 -9.99 10.37
N ASP A 46 23.16 -9.26 10.87
CA ASP A 46 23.48 -9.22 12.30
C ASP A 46 22.37 -8.55 13.13
N LEU A 47 21.46 -7.83 12.46
CA LEU A 47 20.25 -7.26 13.06
C LEU A 47 19.04 -8.12 12.71
N ALA A 48 18.10 -8.24 13.66
CA ALA A 48 16.83 -8.90 13.37
C ALA A 48 16.06 -8.20 12.23
N PRO A 49 15.33 -8.91 11.35
CA PRO A 49 14.65 -8.33 10.18
C PRO A 49 13.78 -7.12 10.51
N LYS A 50 13.02 -7.17 11.61
CA LYS A 50 12.19 -6.05 12.05
C LYS A 50 13.03 -4.82 12.43
N THR A 51 14.19 -5.04 13.04
CA THR A 51 15.15 -4.00 13.40
C THR A 51 15.75 -3.34 12.16
N GLN A 52 16.15 -4.13 11.15
CA GLN A 52 16.65 -3.64 9.88
C GLN A 52 15.65 -2.67 9.22
N VAL A 53 14.38 -3.08 9.14
CA VAL A 53 13.32 -2.23 8.56
C VAL A 53 13.15 -0.95 9.38
N VAL A 54 13.03 -1.03 10.71
CA VAL A 54 12.77 0.13 11.56
C VAL A 54 13.90 1.15 11.53
N ILE A 55 15.16 0.70 11.61
CA ILE A 55 16.31 1.63 11.54
C ILE A 55 16.42 2.32 10.18
N THR A 56 16.16 1.59 9.09
CA THR A 56 16.22 2.15 7.74
C THR A 56 15.10 3.17 7.52
N LEU A 57 13.85 2.84 7.87
CA LEU A 57 12.74 3.78 7.78
C LEU A 57 12.97 5.04 8.63
N LYS A 58 13.64 4.91 9.79
CA LYS A 58 13.92 6.06 10.68
C LYS A 58 15.07 6.91 10.20
N TYR A 59 16.20 6.31 9.83
CA TYR A 59 17.45 7.04 9.63
C TYR A 59 17.83 7.26 8.15
N VAL A 60 17.33 6.45 7.23
CA VAL A 60 17.56 6.62 5.80
C VAL A 60 16.38 7.31 5.14
N VAL A 61 15.16 6.77 5.34
CA VAL A 61 13.91 7.34 4.77
C VAL A 61 13.40 8.54 5.60
N ASN A 62 13.90 8.72 6.83
CA ASN A 62 13.53 9.81 7.75
C ASN A 62 12.05 9.85 8.12
N LEU A 63 11.39 8.71 8.28
CA LEU A 63 10.01 8.65 8.75
C LEU A 63 9.89 9.00 10.24
N LYS A 64 8.74 9.56 10.61
CA LYS A 64 8.39 9.77 12.02
C LYS A 64 8.12 8.42 12.70
N VAL A 65 8.41 8.34 14.01
CA VAL A 65 8.21 7.12 14.79
C VAL A 65 6.76 6.67 14.78
N GLU A 66 5.83 7.63 14.82
CA GLU A 66 4.39 7.40 14.73
C GLU A 66 3.99 6.73 13.41
N SER A 67 4.58 7.18 12.28
CA SER A 67 4.36 6.56 10.96
C SER A 67 4.90 5.14 10.92
N ILE A 68 6.13 4.92 11.42
CA ILE A 68 6.75 3.59 11.49
C ILE A 68 5.88 2.65 12.35
N ALA A 69 5.41 3.12 13.50
CA ALA A 69 4.56 2.35 14.40
C ALA A 69 3.27 1.89 13.72
N LYS A 70 2.56 2.82 13.05
CA LYS A 70 1.32 2.51 12.33
C LYS A 70 1.55 1.55 11.16
N ASN A 71 2.57 1.80 10.33
CA ASN A 71 2.89 0.95 9.18
C ASN A 71 3.29 -0.49 9.56
N LEU A 72 3.86 -0.68 10.75
CA LEU A 72 4.31 -1.99 11.22
C LEU A 72 3.35 -2.63 12.26
N GLY A 73 2.21 -1.99 12.55
CA GLY A 73 1.28 -2.47 13.58
C GLY A 73 1.95 -2.54 14.97
N MET A 74 2.75 -1.53 15.33
CA MET A 74 3.47 -1.44 16.59
C MET A 74 2.96 -0.26 17.42
N THR A 75 3.30 -0.29 18.73
CA THR A 75 3.17 0.91 19.57
C THR A 75 4.36 1.85 19.35
N ILE A 76 4.17 3.15 19.56
CA ILE A 76 5.25 4.16 19.49
C ILE A 76 6.39 3.77 20.45
N ASP A 77 6.07 3.46 21.70
CA ASP A 77 7.03 2.98 22.70
C ASP A 77 7.78 1.71 22.25
N GLY A 78 7.08 0.80 21.55
CA GLY A 78 7.69 -0.40 20.97
C GLY A 78 8.73 -0.08 19.90
N VAL A 79 8.47 0.90 19.04
CA VAL A 79 9.43 1.38 18.04
C VAL A 79 10.62 2.07 18.71
N ASP A 80 10.39 2.95 19.69
CA ASP A 80 11.45 3.66 20.41
C ASP A 80 12.37 2.69 21.15
N LYS A 81 11.82 1.71 21.85
CA LYS A 81 12.60 0.65 22.52
C LYS A 81 13.41 -0.18 21.54
N LEU A 82 12.85 -0.46 20.36
CA LEU A 82 13.55 -1.22 19.32
C LEU A 82 14.71 -0.39 18.74
N LEU A 83 14.49 0.88 18.46
CA LEU A 83 15.55 1.80 18.02
C LEU A 83 16.67 1.97 19.04
N LEU A 84 16.33 2.06 20.33
CA LEU A 84 17.32 2.15 21.41
C LEU A 84 18.18 0.89 21.48
N ARG A 85 17.55 -0.31 21.47
CA ARG A 85 18.26 -1.60 21.50
C ARG A 85 19.11 -1.79 20.24
N ALA A 86 18.61 -1.39 19.08
CA ALA A 86 19.37 -1.47 17.83
C ALA A 86 20.65 -0.64 17.89
N ARG A 87 20.57 0.63 18.36
CA ARG A 87 21.75 1.50 18.51
C ARG A 87 22.75 0.94 19.53
N GLN A 88 22.25 0.37 20.62
CA GLN A 88 23.09 -0.29 21.62
C GLN A 88 23.85 -1.47 21.00
N LYS A 89 23.11 -2.39 20.35
CA LYS A 89 23.69 -3.57 19.71
C LYS A 89 24.74 -3.20 18.64
N ILE A 90 24.42 -2.24 17.77
CA ILE A 90 25.35 -1.78 16.74
C ILE A 90 26.66 -1.28 17.34
N ARG A 91 26.60 -0.52 18.43
CA ARG A 91 27.77 0.01 19.13
C ARG A 91 28.55 -1.08 19.86
N ASP A 92 27.86 -1.92 20.65
CA ASP A 92 28.50 -2.90 21.55
C ASP A 92 29.13 -4.05 20.74
N GLU A 93 28.50 -4.48 19.66
CA GLU A 93 29.00 -5.52 18.75
C GLU A 93 29.82 -4.95 17.59
N LYS A 94 30.00 -3.61 17.51
CA LYS A 94 30.72 -2.90 16.44
C LYS A 94 30.24 -3.30 15.05
N ILE A 95 28.91 -3.43 14.87
CA ILE A 95 28.31 -3.80 13.59
C ILE A 95 28.57 -2.68 12.57
N LEU A 96 29.26 -3.01 11.49
CA LEU A 96 29.53 -2.08 10.40
C LEU A 96 28.34 -2.04 9.45
N LEU A 97 27.74 -0.84 9.30
CA LEU A 97 26.68 -0.59 8.32
C LEU A 97 27.32 -0.08 7.03
N GLU A 98 28.02 -0.97 6.36
CA GLU A 98 28.74 -0.71 5.12
C GLU A 98 28.04 -1.39 3.93
N GLU A 99 28.38 -0.95 2.72
CA GLU A 99 27.93 -1.60 1.49
C GLU A 99 28.33 -3.09 1.53
N PRO A 100 27.37 -4.01 1.43
CA PRO A 100 27.68 -5.43 1.53
C PRO A 100 28.44 -5.93 0.30
N HIS A 101 29.23 -6.98 0.50
CA HIS A 101 29.86 -7.67 -0.62
C HIS A 101 28.79 -8.15 -1.64
N PRO A 102 29.04 -8.12 -2.95
CA PRO A 102 28.08 -8.47 -3.99
C PRO A 102 27.34 -9.80 -3.77
N THR A 103 28.00 -10.80 -3.19
CA THR A 103 27.39 -12.12 -2.86
C THR A 103 26.30 -12.05 -1.79
N ALA A 104 26.37 -11.05 -0.89
CA ALA A 104 25.41 -10.86 0.19
C ALA A 104 24.18 -10.02 -0.21
N LEU A 105 24.24 -9.30 -1.34
CA LEU A 105 23.17 -8.41 -1.80
C LEU A 105 21.86 -9.15 -2.01
N LYS A 106 21.88 -10.34 -2.64
CA LYS A 106 20.68 -11.15 -2.89
C LYS A 106 19.95 -11.55 -1.61
N GLN A 107 20.69 -11.83 -0.53
CA GLN A 107 20.11 -12.21 0.76
C GLN A 107 19.39 -11.05 1.46
N ARG A 108 19.81 -9.81 1.16
CA ARG A 108 19.26 -8.57 1.75
C ARG A 108 18.08 -8.01 0.93
N LEU A 109 17.89 -8.48 -0.30
CA LEU A 109 16.95 -7.90 -1.27
C LEU A 109 15.50 -7.89 -0.76
N SER A 110 15.04 -8.94 -0.08
CA SER A 110 13.69 -9.02 0.47
C SER A 110 13.41 -7.93 1.52
N ILE A 111 14.40 -7.59 2.32
CA ILE A 111 14.29 -6.48 3.29
C ILE A 111 14.27 -5.13 2.55
N VAL A 112 15.09 -4.97 1.52
CA VAL A 112 15.10 -3.75 0.70
C VAL A 112 13.77 -3.55 -0.01
N HIS A 113 13.20 -4.58 -0.63
CA HIS A 113 11.84 -4.54 -1.19
C HIS A 113 10.81 -4.10 -0.14
N LYS A 114 10.88 -4.67 1.06
CA LYS A 114 9.96 -4.31 2.15
C LYS A 114 10.09 -2.85 2.58
N ILE A 115 11.31 -2.32 2.63
CA ILE A 115 11.55 -0.90 2.96
C ILE A 115 10.96 -0.01 1.87
N ILE A 116 11.23 -0.28 0.60
CA ILE A 116 10.69 0.45 -0.55
C ILE A 116 9.15 0.43 -0.52
N TYR A 117 8.56 -0.74 -0.33
CA TYR A 117 7.10 -0.90 -0.22
C TYR A 117 6.49 -0.07 0.92
N LEU A 118 7.11 -0.08 2.11
CA LEU A 118 6.62 0.69 3.27
C LEU A 118 6.82 2.19 3.09
N THR A 119 7.89 2.61 2.42
CA THR A 119 8.12 4.02 2.03
C THR A 119 7.01 4.48 1.09
N PHE A 120 6.71 3.70 0.06
CA PHE A 120 5.61 3.99 -0.86
C PHE A 120 4.27 4.07 -0.15
N ASN A 121 3.96 3.10 0.73
CA ASN A 121 2.68 3.07 1.44
C ASN A 121 2.49 4.28 2.36
N GLU A 122 3.54 4.75 3.04
CA GLU A 122 3.49 5.99 3.83
C GLU A 122 3.27 7.22 2.93
N GLY A 123 3.86 7.25 1.75
CA GLY A 123 3.60 8.29 0.76
C GLY A 123 2.19 8.22 0.20
N TYR A 124 1.74 7.02 -0.16
CA TYR A 124 0.42 6.79 -0.74
C TYR A 124 -0.73 7.09 0.22
N LYS A 125 -0.58 6.76 1.49
CA LYS A 125 -1.53 7.05 2.57
C LYS A 125 -0.77 7.52 3.79
N SER A 126 -0.53 8.83 3.86
CA SER A 126 0.18 9.41 5.00
C SER A 126 -0.56 9.12 6.31
N THR A 127 0.19 8.58 7.27
CA THR A 127 -0.37 8.20 8.57
C THR A 127 -0.28 9.31 9.58
N VAL A 128 0.56 10.34 9.33
CA VAL A 128 0.82 11.46 10.24
C VAL A 128 1.05 12.74 9.45
N GLY A 129 0.37 13.82 9.80
CA GLY A 129 0.54 15.14 9.17
C GLY A 129 -0.76 15.70 8.62
N LYS A 130 -0.65 16.75 7.81
CA LYS A 130 -1.82 17.42 7.18
C LYS A 130 -2.12 16.88 5.78
N GLU A 131 -1.12 16.29 5.13
CA GLU A 131 -1.24 15.76 3.78
C GLU A 131 -1.70 14.30 3.81
N ILE A 132 -2.65 13.97 2.97
CA ILE A 132 -3.16 12.59 2.81
C ILE A 132 -2.22 11.78 1.92
N VAL A 133 -1.63 12.42 0.92
CA VAL A 133 -0.69 11.84 -0.04
C VAL A 133 0.59 12.65 0.02
N ARG A 134 1.70 11.97 0.18
CA ARG A 134 3.05 12.50 0.06
C ARG A 134 3.67 11.91 -1.20
N GLU A 135 3.45 12.60 -2.31
CA GLU A 135 3.94 12.15 -3.63
C GLU A 135 5.47 12.03 -3.63
N ASP A 136 6.18 12.90 -2.89
CA ASP A 136 7.63 12.86 -2.68
C ASP A 136 8.15 11.48 -2.23
N LEU A 137 7.51 10.87 -1.23
CA LEU A 137 7.89 9.53 -0.76
C LEU A 137 7.55 8.43 -1.77
N CYS A 138 6.45 8.60 -2.51
CA CYS A 138 6.08 7.64 -3.54
C CYS A 138 7.07 7.68 -4.72
N GLU A 139 7.50 8.88 -5.11
CA GLU A 139 8.54 9.10 -6.12
C GLU A 139 9.86 8.47 -5.69
N GLU A 140 10.29 8.75 -4.45
CA GLU A 140 11.48 8.15 -3.86
C GLU A 140 11.46 6.63 -3.94
N ALA A 141 10.36 6.01 -3.53
CA ALA A 141 10.21 4.55 -3.58
C ALA A 141 10.24 4.01 -5.03
N LEU A 142 9.61 4.70 -5.97
CA LEU A 142 9.62 4.32 -7.39
C LEU A 142 11.02 4.39 -7.98
N LEU A 143 11.78 5.47 -7.69
CA LEU A 143 13.15 5.65 -8.19
C LEU A 143 14.10 4.62 -7.60
N LEU A 144 14.01 4.33 -6.29
CA LEU A 144 14.79 3.27 -5.65
C LEU A 144 14.51 1.89 -6.27
N ASN A 145 13.23 1.59 -6.51
CA ASN A 145 12.87 0.31 -7.11
C ASN A 145 13.27 0.25 -8.60
N ARG A 146 13.27 1.38 -9.30
CA ARG A 146 13.78 1.48 -10.67
C ARG A 146 15.28 1.22 -10.72
N ALA A 147 16.06 1.79 -9.81
CA ALA A 147 17.49 1.51 -9.69
C ALA A 147 17.77 0.00 -9.45
N LEU A 148 16.90 -0.68 -8.67
CA LEU A 148 16.98 -2.14 -8.53
C LEU A 148 16.68 -2.88 -9.83
N LEU A 149 15.69 -2.44 -10.61
CA LEU A 149 15.35 -3.03 -11.90
C LEU A 149 16.48 -2.90 -12.92
N ASP A 150 17.21 -1.80 -12.88
CA ASP A 150 18.33 -1.52 -13.79
C ASP A 150 19.64 -2.18 -13.34
N SER A 151 19.63 -2.83 -12.15
CA SER A 151 20.80 -3.49 -11.57
C SER A 151 20.83 -4.99 -11.88
N SER A 152 21.97 -5.63 -11.60
CA SER A 152 22.14 -7.09 -11.64
C SER A 152 21.30 -7.86 -10.62
N LEU A 153 20.62 -7.16 -9.70
CA LEU A 153 19.71 -7.72 -8.69
C LEU A 153 18.26 -7.76 -9.16
N SER A 154 17.99 -7.25 -10.37
CA SER A 154 16.65 -7.26 -10.95
C SER A 154 16.04 -8.66 -10.94
N ASN A 155 14.80 -8.76 -10.49
CA ASN A 155 14.06 -10.00 -10.48
C ASN A 155 12.56 -9.76 -10.69
N LYS A 156 11.79 -10.85 -10.78
CA LYS A 156 10.35 -10.81 -11.01
C LYS A 156 9.59 -10.14 -9.86
N GLU A 157 10.06 -10.26 -8.64
CA GLU A 157 9.47 -9.63 -7.46
C GLU A 157 9.68 -8.10 -7.48
N THR A 158 10.88 -7.63 -7.88
CA THR A 158 11.16 -6.21 -8.09
C THR A 158 10.22 -5.60 -9.14
N ALA A 159 10.00 -6.31 -10.27
CA ALA A 159 9.08 -5.87 -11.30
C ALA A 159 7.61 -5.82 -10.83
N ALA A 160 7.18 -6.82 -10.03
CA ALA A 160 5.84 -6.85 -9.45
C ALA A 160 5.62 -5.69 -8.47
N LEU A 161 6.62 -5.40 -7.61
CA LEU A 161 6.56 -4.26 -6.69
C LEU A 161 6.49 -2.94 -7.47
N HIS A 162 7.25 -2.80 -8.55
CA HIS A 162 7.20 -1.60 -9.38
C HIS A 162 5.82 -1.40 -10.02
N ALA A 163 5.27 -2.46 -10.60
CA ALA A 163 3.92 -2.44 -11.17
C ALA A 163 2.86 -2.05 -10.14
N LEU A 164 2.92 -2.61 -8.92
CA LEU A 164 2.01 -2.28 -7.81
C LEU A 164 2.05 -0.78 -7.49
N MET A 165 3.25 -0.22 -7.34
CA MET A 165 3.44 1.19 -7.03
C MET A 165 2.93 2.08 -8.15
N LEU A 166 3.19 1.75 -9.42
CA LEU A 166 2.70 2.49 -10.58
C LEU A 166 1.17 2.46 -10.69
N PHE A 167 0.50 1.30 -10.54
CA PHE A 167 -0.97 1.23 -10.54
C PHE A 167 -1.60 2.13 -9.46
N ASN A 168 -0.98 2.20 -8.29
CA ASN A 168 -1.45 3.09 -7.24
C ASN A 168 -1.18 4.56 -7.57
N SER A 169 -0.02 4.89 -8.12
CA SER A 169 0.36 6.28 -8.50
C SER A 169 -0.51 6.84 -9.61
N ALA A 170 -0.98 5.99 -10.53
CA ALA A 170 -1.86 6.40 -11.61
C ALA A 170 -3.15 7.10 -11.13
N ARG A 171 -3.55 6.85 -9.88
CA ARG A 171 -4.80 7.35 -9.28
C ARG A 171 -4.62 8.58 -8.38
N PHE A 172 -3.42 9.13 -8.21
CA PHE A 172 -3.16 10.22 -7.25
C PHE A 172 -4.12 11.40 -7.42
N LYS A 173 -4.32 11.87 -8.67
CA LYS A 173 -5.19 13.02 -8.96
C LYS A 173 -6.64 12.82 -8.54
N SER A 174 -7.14 11.58 -8.54
CA SER A 174 -8.53 11.28 -8.21
C SER A 174 -8.76 10.99 -6.73
N ARG A 175 -7.71 10.95 -5.91
CA ARG A 175 -7.84 10.64 -4.48
C ARG A 175 -8.30 11.82 -3.64
N ILE A 176 -8.13 13.01 -4.17
CA ILE A 176 -8.51 14.27 -3.51
C ILE A 176 -9.35 15.04 -4.50
N SER A 177 -10.54 15.48 -4.09
CA SER A 177 -11.39 16.34 -4.92
C SER A 177 -10.79 17.74 -5.06
N ASP A 178 -11.29 18.52 -6.00
CA ASP A 178 -10.92 19.95 -6.16
C ASP A 178 -11.15 20.77 -4.88
N ALA A 179 -12.10 20.35 -4.05
CA ALA A 179 -12.35 20.93 -2.71
C ALA A 179 -11.35 20.45 -1.63
N GLY A 180 -10.36 19.62 -1.98
CA GLY A 180 -9.36 19.09 -1.07
C GLY A 180 -9.86 17.95 -0.17
N GLU A 181 -10.96 17.28 -0.54
CA GLU A 181 -11.58 16.19 0.20
C GLU A 181 -11.05 14.83 -0.23
N LEU A 182 -10.91 13.92 0.73
CA LEU A 182 -10.55 12.54 0.43
C LEU A 182 -11.70 11.85 -0.31
N LEU A 183 -11.35 11.11 -1.38
CA LEU A 183 -12.28 10.27 -2.12
C LEU A 183 -11.92 8.80 -1.95
N ASP A 184 -12.90 7.98 -1.60
CA ASP A 184 -12.75 6.51 -1.65
C ASP A 184 -12.77 6.02 -3.11
N LEU A 185 -12.37 4.77 -3.33
CA LEU A 185 -12.19 4.21 -4.67
C LEU A 185 -13.49 4.23 -5.51
N GLU A 186 -14.64 4.11 -4.86
CA GLU A 186 -15.96 4.12 -5.50
C GLU A 186 -16.30 5.50 -6.07
N ASN A 187 -15.89 6.56 -5.37
CA ASN A 187 -16.20 7.96 -5.74
C ASN A 187 -15.08 8.62 -6.56
N GLN A 188 -14.01 7.89 -6.91
CA GLN A 188 -12.94 8.41 -7.76
C GLN A 188 -13.39 8.48 -9.22
N ASP A 189 -13.16 9.63 -9.85
CA ASP A 189 -13.31 9.76 -11.29
C ASP A 189 -12.18 9.03 -12.03
N ARG A 190 -12.52 7.93 -12.70
CA ARG A 190 -11.56 7.11 -13.45
C ARG A 190 -11.06 7.77 -14.71
N SER A 191 -11.77 8.77 -15.23
CA SER A 191 -11.37 9.49 -16.47
C SER A 191 -10.11 10.33 -16.25
N VAL A 192 -9.83 10.73 -15.00
CA VAL A 192 -8.62 11.50 -14.64
C VAL A 192 -7.46 10.61 -14.23
N TRP A 193 -7.64 9.28 -14.19
CA TRP A 193 -6.53 8.36 -13.93
C TRP A 193 -5.54 8.40 -15.08
N ASN A 194 -4.26 8.41 -14.75
CA ASN A 194 -3.20 8.48 -15.74
C ASN A 194 -3.07 7.16 -16.50
N GLN A 195 -3.59 7.15 -17.74
CA GLN A 195 -3.61 5.95 -18.58
C GLN A 195 -2.20 5.49 -18.98
N ASP A 196 -1.28 6.43 -19.21
CA ASP A 196 0.11 6.08 -19.56
C ASP A 196 0.79 5.34 -18.42
N ILE A 197 0.59 5.80 -17.18
CA ILE A 197 1.12 5.10 -16.01
C ILE A 197 0.44 3.71 -15.84
N ILE A 198 -0.86 3.59 -16.12
CA ILE A 198 -1.55 2.29 -16.07
C ILE A 198 -0.98 1.32 -17.11
N HIS A 199 -0.72 1.80 -18.32
CA HIS A 199 -0.10 1.00 -19.37
C HIS A 199 1.30 0.55 -18.99
N LEU A 200 2.13 1.48 -18.50
CA LEU A 200 3.47 1.18 -18.00
C LEU A 200 3.44 0.15 -16.85
N ALA A 201 2.52 0.33 -15.90
CA ALA A 201 2.33 -0.60 -14.79
C ALA A 201 1.96 -2.01 -15.29
N HIS A 202 1.07 -2.09 -16.29
CA HIS A 202 0.67 -3.37 -16.89
C HIS A 202 1.85 -4.07 -17.58
N ASP A 203 2.73 -3.32 -18.22
CA ASP A 203 3.91 -3.87 -18.87
C ASP A 203 4.88 -4.48 -17.85
N PHE A 204 5.21 -3.75 -16.76
CA PHE A 204 5.99 -4.31 -15.65
C PHE A 204 5.31 -5.51 -15.01
N PHE A 205 3.99 -5.47 -14.84
CA PHE A 205 3.22 -6.59 -14.30
C PHE A 205 3.32 -7.83 -15.21
N THR A 206 3.25 -7.64 -16.51
CA THR A 206 3.41 -8.73 -17.50
C THR A 206 4.83 -9.31 -17.44
N ARG A 207 5.85 -8.47 -17.38
CA ARG A 207 7.26 -8.90 -17.25
C ARG A 207 7.53 -9.61 -15.90
N SER A 208 6.75 -9.30 -14.85
CA SER A 208 6.92 -9.89 -13.53
C SER A 208 6.45 -11.34 -13.43
N GLN A 209 5.74 -11.86 -14.40
CA GLN A 209 5.11 -13.18 -14.33
C GLN A 209 6.13 -14.32 -14.13
N CYS A 210 5.83 -15.20 -13.17
CA CYS A 210 6.66 -16.33 -12.79
C CYS A 210 5.81 -17.41 -12.09
N GLU A 211 6.39 -18.58 -11.87
CA GLU A 211 5.75 -19.68 -11.12
C GLU A 211 5.68 -19.35 -9.62
N ASN A 212 6.75 -18.78 -9.07
CA ASN A 212 6.86 -18.42 -7.66
C ASN A 212 6.31 -17.01 -7.41
N VAL A 213 5.01 -16.92 -7.14
CA VAL A 213 4.30 -15.66 -6.95
C VAL A 213 4.53 -15.14 -5.52
N SER A 214 5.03 -13.91 -5.38
CA SER A 214 5.14 -13.21 -4.08
C SER A 214 3.88 -12.42 -3.74
N THR A 215 3.83 -11.87 -2.52
CA THR A 215 2.74 -10.97 -2.10
C THR A 215 2.60 -9.76 -3.02
N TYR A 216 3.71 -9.18 -3.51
CA TYR A 216 3.68 -8.04 -4.44
C TYR A 216 3.02 -8.37 -5.77
N HIS A 217 3.17 -9.60 -6.28
CA HIS A 217 2.46 -10.05 -7.48
C HIS A 217 0.95 -10.09 -7.27
N LEU A 218 0.50 -10.58 -6.12
CA LEU A 218 -0.92 -10.66 -5.78
C LEU A 218 -1.52 -9.27 -5.60
N GLU A 219 -0.83 -8.39 -4.87
CA GLU A 219 -1.27 -7.01 -4.67
C GLU A 219 -1.26 -6.21 -5.99
N ALA A 220 -0.25 -6.40 -6.86
CA ALA A 220 -0.22 -5.81 -8.19
C ALA A 220 -1.37 -6.30 -9.08
N ALA A 221 -1.73 -7.59 -9.00
CA ALA A 221 -2.88 -8.15 -9.71
C ALA A 221 -4.19 -7.51 -9.25
N ILE A 222 -4.38 -7.32 -7.94
CA ILE A 222 -5.54 -6.64 -7.37
C ILE A 222 -5.60 -5.18 -7.86
N ALA A 223 -4.48 -4.46 -7.78
CA ALA A 223 -4.40 -3.08 -8.24
C ALA A 223 -4.67 -2.96 -9.76
N CYS A 224 -4.15 -3.89 -10.57
CA CYS A 224 -4.43 -3.98 -11.99
C CYS A 224 -5.93 -4.13 -12.28
N LEU A 225 -6.61 -5.08 -11.59
CA LEU A 225 -8.06 -5.31 -11.77
C LEU A 225 -8.88 -4.06 -11.46
N HIS A 226 -8.49 -3.28 -10.46
CA HIS A 226 -9.12 -1.99 -10.20
C HIS A 226 -8.86 -0.97 -11.30
N CYS A 227 -7.64 -0.93 -11.85
CA CYS A 227 -7.26 0.05 -12.88
C CYS A 227 -7.88 -0.23 -14.25
N ILE A 228 -8.03 -1.49 -14.65
CA ILE A 228 -8.59 -1.86 -15.95
C ILE A 228 -10.13 -1.91 -15.97
N ALA A 229 -10.77 -1.93 -14.80
CA ALA A 229 -12.23 -1.91 -14.73
C ALA A 229 -12.78 -0.56 -15.19
N PRO A 230 -13.78 -0.53 -16.10
CA PRO A 230 -14.34 0.73 -16.60
C PRO A 230 -15.11 1.52 -15.55
N SER A 231 -15.62 0.88 -14.52
CA SER A 231 -16.26 1.51 -13.35
C SER A 231 -16.06 0.66 -12.09
N PHE A 232 -16.43 1.21 -10.94
CA PHE A 232 -16.35 0.49 -9.67
C PHE A 232 -17.23 -0.78 -9.67
N GLU A 233 -18.45 -0.68 -10.19
CA GLU A 233 -19.44 -1.78 -10.28
C GLU A 233 -18.99 -2.88 -11.23
N LYS A 234 -18.20 -2.53 -12.25
CA LYS A 234 -17.66 -3.47 -13.25
C LYS A 234 -16.31 -4.07 -12.87
N THR A 235 -15.82 -3.79 -11.67
CA THR A 235 -14.61 -4.42 -11.13
C THR A 235 -14.83 -5.93 -10.95
N ASP A 236 -13.87 -6.75 -11.37
CA ASP A 236 -13.92 -8.21 -11.18
C ASP A 236 -13.67 -8.59 -9.72
N TRP A 237 -14.66 -8.33 -8.88
CA TRP A 237 -14.59 -8.60 -7.44
C TRP A 237 -14.40 -10.08 -7.12
N THR A 238 -14.92 -10.98 -7.96
CA THR A 238 -14.75 -12.43 -7.77
C THR A 238 -13.29 -12.84 -7.89
N THR A 239 -12.59 -12.33 -8.91
CA THR A 239 -11.14 -12.58 -9.04
C THR A 239 -10.35 -11.94 -7.90
N ILE A 240 -10.73 -10.72 -7.47
CA ILE A 240 -10.10 -10.03 -6.33
C ILE A 240 -10.26 -10.84 -5.03
N VAL A 241 -11.43 -11.43 -4.75
CA VAL A 241 -11.64 -12.35 -3.62
C VAL A 241 -10.66 -13.52 -3.67
N GLY A 242 -10.51 -14.16 -4.83
CA GLY A 242 -9.55 -15.25 -5.00
C GLY A 242 -8.10 -14.83 -4.73
N LEU A 243 -7.71 -13.63 -5.17
CA LEU A 243 -6.36 -13.08 -4.93
C LEU A 243 -6.11 -12.76 -3.46
N TYR A 244 -7.07 -12.14 -2.77
CA TYR A 244 -6.96 -11.91 -1.32
C TYR A 244 -6.91 -13.22 -0.53
N GLY A 245 -7.72 -14.23 -0.91
CA GLY A 245 -7.66 -15.55 -0.30
C GLY A 245 -6.26 -16.18 -0.41
N ARG A 246 -5.61 -16.06 -1.57
CA ARG A 246 -4.22 -16.50 -1.75
C ARG A 246 -3.24 -15.65 -0.94
N LEU A 247 -3.42 -14.34 -0.90
CA LEU A 247 -2.56 -13.42 -0.14
C LEU A 247 -2.57 -13.76 1.36
N LEU A 248 -3.72 -14.10 1.92
CA LEU A 248 -3.88 -14.51 3.31
C LEU A 248 -3.16 -15.84 3.63
N GLN A 249 -3.03 -16.76 2.66
CA GLN A 249 -2.24 -17.98 2.83
C GLN A 249 -0.74 -17.70 2.99
N PHE A 250 -0.21 -16.70 2.28
CA PHE A 250 1.20 -16.28 2.38
C PHE A 250 1.46 -15.33 3.54
N TYR A 251 0.49 -14.47 3.82
CA TYR A 251 0.65 -13.38 4.79
C TYR A 251 -0.65 -13.17 5.59
N PRO A 252 -0.92 -14.00 6.59
CA PRO A 252 -2.04 -13.79 7.52
C PRO A 252 -1.91 -12.43 8.20
N ASN A 253 -2.82 -11.51 7.86
CA ASN A 253 -2.76 -10.13 8.34
C ASN A 253 -4.17 -9.56 8.45
N PRO A 254 -4.59 -8.99 9.61
CA PRO A 254 -5.94 -8.50 9.81
C PRO A 254 -6.33 -7.33 8.88
N PHE A 255 -5.35 -6.56 8.39
CA PHE A 255 -5.62 -5.52 7.38
C PHE A 255 -5.92 -6.13 6.00
N VAL A 256 -5.28 -7.26 5.66
CA VAL A 256 -5.61 -8.02 4.44
C VAL A 256 -6.97 -8.69 4.58
N GLU A 257 -7.31 -9.23 5.76
CA GLU A 257 -8.63 -9.80 6.06
C GLU A 257 -9.74 -8.75 5.93
N LEU A 258 -9.50 -7.51 6.38
CA LEU A 258 -10.44 -6.40 6.20
C LEU A 258 -10.72 -6.15 4.70
N ASN A 259 -9.67 -6.08 3.88
CA ASN A 259 -9.82 -5.87 2.44
C ASN A 259 -10.46 -7.09 1.76
N TYR A 260 -10.18 -8.30 2.22
CA TYR A 260 -10.83 -9.52 1.76
C TYR A 260 -12.34 -9.49 2.03
N ALA A 261 -12.75 -9.07 3.23
CA ALA A 261 -14.16 -8.91 3.58
C ALA A 261 -14.85 -7.86 2.71
N ILE A 262 -14.16 -6.73 2.43
CA ILE A 262 -14.66 -5.70 1.51
C ILE A 262 -14.88 -6.30 0.12
N ALA A 263 -13.92 -7.03 -0.41
CA ALA A 263 -14.04 -7.67 -1.72
C ALA A 263 -15.19 -8.68 -1.77
N LYS A 264 -15.36 -9.50 -0.72
CA LYS A 264 -16.48 -10.43 -0.59
C LYS A 264 -17.85 -9.73 -0.64
N TYR A 265 -17.98 -8.61 0.08
CA TYR A 265 -19.23 -7.84 0.07
C TYR A 265 -19.61 -7.40 -1.35
N TYR A 266 -18.65 -6.81 -2.09
CA TYR A 266 -18.90 -6.36 -3.46
C TYR A 266 -18.99 -7.51 -4.47
N ALA A 267 -18.44 -8.69 -4.18
CA ALA A 267 -18.65 -9.91 -4.95
C ALA A 267 -20.03 -10.56 -4.71
N GLY A 268 -20.84 -10.02 -3.76
CA GLY A 268 -22.17 -10.51 -3.44
C GLY A 268 -22.23 -11.46 -2.22
N ASP A 269 -21.10 -11.86 -1.66
CA ASP A 269 -21.03 -12.72 -0.47
C ASP A 269 -21.06 -11.87 0.82
N LYS A 270 -22.21 -11.18 1.00
CA LYS A 270 -22.41 -10.24 2.11
C LYS A 270 -22.37 -10.93 3.48
N HIS A 271 -22.91 -12.14 3.57
CA HIS A 271 -22.98 -12.88 4.84
C HIS A 271 -21.57 -13.14 5.41
N ASP A 272 -20.70 -13.73 4.60
CA ASP A 272 -19.32 -14.00 5.00
C ASP A 272 -18.52 -12.70 5.24
N ALA A 273 -18.78 -11.64 4.43
CA ALA A 273 -18.16 -10.35 4.63
C ALA A 273 -18.44 -9.79 6.03
N PHE A 274 -19.73 -9.76 6.45
CA PHE A 274 -20.10 -9.30 7.79
C PHE A 274 -19.55 -10.21 8.90
N LYS A 275 -19.52 -11.52 8.68
CA LYS A 275 -18.93 -12.48 9.64
C LYS A 275 -17.47 -12.12 9.90
N ILE A 276 -16.64 -11.96 8.85
CA ILE A 276 -15.22 -11.59 8.97
C ILE A 276 -15.08 -10.23 9.64
N LEU A 277 -15.84 -9.20 9.22
CA LEU A 277 -15.78 -7.86 9.80
C LEU A 277 -16.11 -7.85 11.30
N ASN A 278 -17.08 -8.65 11.73
CA ASN A 278 -17.46 -8.76 13.14
C ASN A 278 -16.36 -9.47 13.97
N GLU A 279 -15.75 -10.52 13.43
CA GLU A 279 -14.60 -11.19 14.07
C GLU A 279 -13.42 -10.22 14.23
N LEU A 280 -13.15 -9.37 13.22
CA LEU A 280 -12.09 -8.37 13.24
C LEU A 280 -12.30 -7.26 14.30
N GLN A 281 -13.53 -7.00 14.76
CA GLN A 281 -13.76 -6.03 15.86
C GLN A 281 -13.08 -6.44 17.16
N GLY A 282 -12.88 -7.74 17.41
CA GLY A 282 -12.16 -8.28 18.56
C GLY A 282 -10.64 -8.23 18.42
N HIS A 283 -10.11 -7.92 17.24
CA HIS A 283 -8.66 -7.97 16.99
C HIS A 283 -7.95 -6.74 17.55
N SER A 284 -6.90 -6.94 18.35
CA SER A 284 -6.18 -5.88 19.07
C SER A 284 -5.62 -4.75 18.17
N LEU A 285 -5.23 -5.05 16.94
CA LEU A 285 -4.71 -4.06 15.98
C LEU A 285 -5.82 -3.28 15.26
N LEU A 286 -7.04 -3.85 15.14
CA LEU A 286 -8.14 -3.26 14.39
C LEU A 286 -9.23 -2.63 15.26
N ASN A 287 -9.29 -2.91 16.55
CA ASN A 287 -10.30 -2.36 17.45
C ASN A 287 -10.31 -0.83 17.54
N GLN A 288 -9.16 -0.19 17.27
CA GLN A 288 -8.99 1.27 17.17
C GLN A 288 -8.77 1.76 15.72
N TYR A 289 -8.89 0.89 14.74
CA TYR A 289 -8.67 1.25 13.34
C TYR A 289 -9.98 1.74 12.70
N TYR A 290 -10.07 3.04 12.49
CA TYR A 290 -11.30 3.69 12.04
C TYR A 290 -11.89 3.09 10.76
N LEU A 291 -11.06 2.58 9.82
CA LEU A 291 -11.54 2.00 8.56
C LEU A 291 -12.41 0.74 8.77
N LEU A 292 -12.18 -0.06 9.81
CA LEU A 292 -13.04 -1.19 10.12
C LEU A 292 -14.47 -0.72 10.44
N ASN A 293 -14.60 0.26 11.33
CA ASN A 293 -15.91 0.80 11.70
C ASN A 293 -16.54 1.61 10.57
N MET A 294 -15.73 2.33 9.76
CA MET A 294 -16.21 3.02 8.56
C MET A 294 -16.78 2.02 7.52
N THR A 295 -16.09 0.90 7.31
CA THR A 295 -16.55 -0.17 6.41
C THR A 295 -17.87 -0.78 6.88
N LEU A 296 -17.96 -1.13 8.18
CA LEU A 296 -19.21 -1.64 8.76
C LEU A 296 -20.35 -0.63 8.61
N GLY A 297 -20.08 0.66 8.91
CA GLY A 297 -21.06 1.71 8.74
C GLY A 297 -21.54 1.87 7.30
N LYS A 298 -20.61 1.84 6.33
CA LYS A 298 -20.94 1.90 4.90
C LYS A 298 -21.80 0.71 4.47
N PHE A 299 -21.45 -0.50 4.88
CA PHE A 299 -22.18 -1.70 4.47
C PHE A 299 -23.57 -1.76 5.09
N HIS A 300 -23.74 -1.40 6.37
CA HIS A 300 -25.05 -1.25 6.97
C HIS A 300 -25.91 -0.19 6.27
N GLN A 301 -25.30 0.94 5.84
CA GLN A 301 -26.00 1.96 5.06
C GLN A 301 -26.49 1.42 3.71
N LEU A 302 -25.64 0.68 2.99
CA LEU A 302 -25.97 0.07 1.70
C LEU A 302 -27.07 -1.03 1.83
N ASP A 303 -27.14 -1.67 2.98
CA ASP A 303 -28.17 -2.70 3.28
C ASP A 303 -29.43 -2.10 3.94
N GLY A 304 -29.49 -0.76 4.12
CA GLY A 304 -30.66 -0.06 4.64
C GLY A 304 -30.78 -0.01 6.16
N ASP A 305 -29.80 -0.55 6.91
CA ASP A 305 -29.77 -0.41 8.37
C ASP A 305 -29.11 0.91 8.78
N HIS A 306 -29.87 1.98 8.66
CA HIS A 306 -29.40 3.35 8.92
C HIS A 306 -29.00 3.57 10.39
N LYS A 307 -29.61 2.83 11.32
CA LYS A 307 -29.30 2.94 12.76
C LYS A 307 -27.91 2.40 13.07
N LEU A 308 -27.60 1.18 12.63
CA LEU A 308 -26.27 0.60 12.80
C LEU A 308 -25.23 1.36 11.99
N ALA A 309 -25.55 1.79 10.77
CA ALA A 309 -24.67 2.61 9.93
C ALA A 309 -24.18 3.86 10.69
N LYS A 310 -25.12 4.63 11.27
CA LYS A 310 -24.82 5.84 12.03
C LYS A 310 -23.94 5.54 13.27
N GLN A 311 -24.24 4.46 13.99
CA GLN A 311 -23.45 4.06 15.16
C GLN A 311 -21.98 3.75 14.78
N PHE A 312 -21.76 2.94 13.75
CA PHE A 312 -20.41 2.59 13.30
C PHE A 312 -19.66 3.79 12.73
N LEU A 313 -20.31 4.66 11.95
CA LEU A 313 -19.67 5.85 11.39
C LEU A 313 -19.28 6.86 12.48
N LEU A 314 -20.12 7.06 13.51
CA LEU A 314 -19.77 7.90 14.66
C LEU A 314 -18.54 7.35 15.40
N LYS A 315 -18.48 6.02 15.60
CA LYS A 315 -17.32 5.37 16.20
C LYS A 315 -16.06 5.54 15.34
N ALA A 316 -16.17 5.36 14.04
CA ALA A 316 -15.06 5.58 13.10
C ALA A 316 -14.53 7.02 13.17
N ARG A 317 -15.44 8.03 13.20
CA ARG A 317 -15.09 9.45 13.30
C ARG A 317 -14.32 9.78 14.58
N GLN A 318 -14.61 9.10 15.67
CA GLN A 318 -13.89 9.28 16.95
C GLN A 318 -12.49 8.64 16.93
N GLN A 319 -12.27 7.60 16.13
CA GLN A 319 -11.03 6.83 16.07
C GLN A 319 -9.94 7.45 15.18
N THR A 320 -10.29 8.39 14.30
CA THR A 320 -9.30 9.10 13.49
C THR A 320 -8.96 10.46 14.09
N ASN A 321 -7.68 10.86 13.96
CA ASN A 321 -7.18 12.18 14.35
C ASN A 321 -7.06 13.13 13.15
N LEU A 322 -7.17 12.63 11.91
CA LEU A 322 -7.04 13.44 10.71
C LEU A 322 -8.37 14.16 10.39
N GLN A 323 -8.32 15.49 10.33
CA GLN A 323 -9.53 16.30 10.09
C GLN A 323 -10.24 15.93 8.79
N LYS A 324 -9.49 15.71 7.71
CA LYS A 324 -10.06 15.31 6.40
C LYS A 324 -10.80 13.97 6.44
N GLU A 325 -10.31 13.00 7.24
CA GLU A 325 -11.04 11.74 7.46
C GLU A 325 -12.32 11.95 8.27
N LYS A 326 -12.26 12.81 9.31
CA LYS A 326 -13.45 13.19 10.09
C LYS A 326 -14.52 13.86 9.24
N ASP A 327 -14.11 14.75 8.33
CA ASP A 327 -15.01 15.45 7.42
C ASP A 327 -15.62 14.49 6.40
N PHE A 328 -14.83 13.58 5.84
CA PHE A 328 -15.31 12.54 4.95
C PHE A 328 -16.36 11.63 5.62
N ILE A 329 -16.07 11.15 6.83
CA ILE A 329 -17.01 10.31 7.60
C ILE A 329 -18.24 11.13 7.99
N GLY A 330 -18.08 12.42 8.33
CA GLY A 330 -19.19 13.35 8.62
C GLY A 330 -20.18 13.41 7.46
N LYS A 331 -19.69 13.59 6.23
CA LYS A 331 -20.53 13.58 5.02
C LYS A 331 -21.25 12.25 4.78
N MET A 332 -20.63 11.12 5.14
CA MET A 332 -21.32 9.83 5.09
C MET A 332 -22.48 9.77 6.09
N ILE A 333 -22.29 10.30 7.30
CA ILE A 333 -23.35 10.37 8.33
C ILE A 333 -24.49 11.27 7.87
N ASP A 334 -24.19 12.43 7.29
CA ASP A 334 -25.18 13.41 6.82
C ASP A 334 -26.05 12.87 5.65
N LYS A 335 -25.52 11.89 4.90
CA LYS A 335 -26.26 11.19 3.83
C LYS A 335 -27.21 10.09 4.35
N ILE A 336 -27.16 9.76 5.63
CA ILE A 336 -28.08 8.79 6.22
C ILE A 336 -29.43 9.47 6.43
N ILE A 337 -30.39 9.13 5.60
CA ILE A 337 -31.77 9.60 5.75
C ILE A 337 -32.40 8.76 6.87
N GLU A 338 -32.70 9.36 8.01
CA GLU A 338 -33.51 8.69 9.02
C GLU A 338 -34.94 8.52 8.45
N PRO A 339 -35.50 7.32 8.40
CA PRO A 339 -36.91 7.19 8.07
C PRO A 339 -37.70 7.87 9.18
N PHE A 340 -38.61 8.77 8.80
CA PHE A 340 -39.57 9.42 9.68
C PHE A 340 -40.47 8.43 10.38
#